data_74df0eb8c184b2d43993de32642623de
#
_entry.id   74df0eb8c184b2d43993de32642623de
#
_cell.length_a   1.000
_cell.length_b   1.000
_cell.length_c   1.000
_cell.angle_alpha   90.00
_cell.angle_beta   90.00
_cell.angle_gamma   90.00
#
_symmetry.space_group_name_H-M   'P 1'
#
loop_
_entity.id
_entity.type
_entity.pdbx_description
1 polymer ?
#
loop_
_entity_poly.entity_id
_entity_poly.type
_entity_poly.pdbx_seq_one_letter_code
_entity_poly.pdbx_strand_id
1 'polypeptide(L)'
;PMGAEASFVFVGNTDHNVPYMLKNSDLFEALPRQFHDSAFIDRLHAYLPGWEVDVIRGEMFTSGYGFIVDYLAEILRHLRNDDLSHVHESHFKLSAQVSTRDRDAVHKTMSGLLKLLYPSGNQSEDEVEELFKLAIESRKRVKDQLARIDSTYPEVDFHYLRSDGQKEAVTTVEEEEFPQFYHLQTSQNNADGASEARPEEGRCSGESVTEVTPGTTEPGSAPGRTTQTEPEAGHFVF
;
A
#
# COMPACT_ATOMS: atom_id res chain seq x y z
N PRO A 1 22.13 18.93 -12.33
CA PRO A 1 20.95 18.26 -11.81
C PRO A 1 20.36 19.12 -10.69
N MET A 2 19.07 19.45 -10.81
CA MET A 2 18.38 20.11 -9.70
C MET A 2 17.87 19.01 -8.77
N GLY A 3 18.28 19.04 -7.51
CA GLY A 3 17.70 18.21 -6.46
C GLY A 3 16.35 18.80 -6.04
N ALA A 4 15.34 17.97 -5.88
CA ALA A 4 14.08 18.37 -5.28
C ALA A 4 13.86 17.54 -4.01
N GLU A 5 13.52 18.20 -2.92
CA GLU A 5 13.11 17.59 -1.67
C GLU A 5 11.57 17.59 -1.63
N ALA A 6 10.97 16.50 -2.07
CA ALA A 6 9.52 16.35 -2.07
C ALA A 6 9.13 14.99 -1.46
N SER A 7 8.02 15.00 -0.72
CA SER A 7 7.33 13.79 -0.29
C SER A 7 6.02 13.67 -1.08
N PHE A 8 5.71 12.46 -1.51
CA PHE A 8 4.46 12.18 -2.23
C PHE A 8 3.56 11.35 -1.32
N VAL A 9 2.33 11.80 -1.19
CA VAL A 9 1.27 11.09 -0.46
C VAL A 9 0.06 11.00 -1.38
N PHE A 10 -0.43 9.79 -1.59
CA PHE A 10 -1.66 9.53 -2.32
C PHE A 10 -2.74 9.19 -1.31
N VAL A 11 -3.86 9.87 -1.36
CA VAL A 11 -5.02 9.64 -0.50
C VAL A 11 -6.24 9.49 -1.40
N GLY A 12 -7.02 8.46 -1.18
CA GLY A 12 -8.20 8.21 -2.00
C GLY A 12 -9.14 7.19 -1.36
N ASN A 13 -10.22 6.92 -2.09
CA ASN A 13 -11.18 5.88 -1.74
C ASN A 13 -11.00 4.71 -2.69
N THR A 14 -11.18 3.50 -2.18
CA THR A 14 -11.25 2.30 -3.02
C THR A 14 -12.63 2.21 -3.68
N ASP A 15 -12.68 1.67 -4.89
CA ASP A 15 -13.94 1.44 -5.60
C ASP A 15 -14.70 0.22 -5.05
N HIS A 16 -13.98 -0.70 -4.40
CA HIS A 16 -14.51 -1.94 -3.86
C HIS A 16 -14.08 -2.15 -2.40
N ASN A 17 -14.78 -3.06 -1.71
CA ASN A 17 -14.38 -3.48 -0.38
C ASN A 17 -13.15 -4.41 -0.41
N VAL A 18 -12.47 -4.53 0.72
CA VAL A 18 -11.21 -5.29 0.86
C VAL A 18 -11.34 -6.74 0.39
N PRO A 19 -12.35 -7.55 0.80
CA PRO A 19 -12.48 -8.92 0.34
C PRO A 19 -12.65 -9.05 -1.19
N TYR A 20 -13.32 -8.09 -1.82
CA TYR A 20 -13.47 -8.07 -3.28
C TYR A 20 -12.13 -7.79 -3.97
N MET A 21 -11.40 -6.77 -3.49
CA MET A 21 -10.08 -6.41 -4.03
C MET A 21 -9.10 -7.58 -3.88
N LEU A 22 -9.04 -8.19 -2.70
CA LEU A 22 -8.17 -9.35 -2.46
C LEU A 22 -8.51 -10.56 -3.34
N LYS A 23 -9.77 -10.72 -3.75
CA LYS A 23 -10.20 -11.84 -4.61
C LYS A 23 -10.01 -11.57 -6.10
N ASN A 24 -10.27 -10.35 -6.57
CA ASN A 24 -10.45 -10.05 -7.99
C ASN A 24 -9.40 -9.05 -8.55
N SER A 25 -8.70 -8.31 -7.69
CA SER A 25 -7.73 -7.29 -8.09
C SER A 25 -6.59 -7.18 -7.07
N ASP A 26 -6.25 -5.98 -6.71
CA ASP A 26 -5.24 -5.64 -5.70
C ASP A 26 -5.65 -4.37 -4.94
N LEU A 27 -4.95 -4.07 -3.84
CA LEU A 27 -5.25 -2.90 -3.00
C LEU A 27 -4.85 -1.56 -3.66
N PHE A 28 -4.14 -1.59 -4.79
CA PHE A 28 -3.76 -0.39 -5.54
C PHE A 28 -4.72 -0.07 -6.69
N GLU A 29 -5.82 -0.83 -6.87
CA GLU A 29 -6.75 -0.68 -8.00
C GLU A 29 -7.27 0.76 -8.19
N ALA A 30 -7.41 1.52 -7.09
CA ALA A 30 -7.88 2.90 -7.12
C ALA A 30 -6.82 3.92 -7.60
N LEU A 31 -5.54 3.52 -7.75
CA LEU A 31 -4.54 4.38 -8.35
C LEU A 31 -4.82 4.58 -9.84
N PRO A 32 -4.56 5.78 -10.38
CA PRO A 32 -4.60 5.99 -11.82
C PRO A 32 -3.69 5.00 -12.56
N ARG A 33 -4.14 4.51 -13.72
CA ARG A 33 -3.42 3.48 -14.49
C ARG A 33 -1.95 3.80 -14.79
N GLN A 34 -1.60 5.09 -14.87
CA GLN A 34 -0.22 5.54 -15.08
C GLN A 34 0.70 5.19 -13.92
N PHE A 35 0.15 4.91 -12.73
CA PHE A 35 0.89 4.53 -11.52
C PHE A 35 0.87 3.03 -11.24
N HIS A 36 0.19 2.23 -12.08
CA HIS A 36 0.21 0.75 -12.01
C HIS A 36 1.48 0.14 -12.61
N ASP A 37 2.57 0.86 -12.60
CA ASP A 37 3.89 0.37 -12.95
C ASP A 37 4.53 -0.29 -11.73
N SER A 38 4.97 -1.54 -11.86
CA SER A 38 5.54 -2.32 -10.75
C SER A 38 6.78 -1.65 -10.17
N ALA A 39 7.60 -1.01 -11.01
CA ALA A 39 8.77 -0.29 -10.55
C ALA A 39 8.41 1.00 -9.80
N PHE A 40 7.27 1.62 -10.11
CA PHE A 40 6.73 2.74 -9.33
C PHE A 40 6.20 2.27 -7.98
N ILE A 41 5.35 1.24 -7.96
CA ILE A 41 4.76 0.68 -6.73
C ILE A 41 5.85 0.21 -5.77
N ASP A 42 6.90 -0.46 -6.27
CA ASP A 42 8.03 -0.89 -5.43
C ASP A 42 8.79 0.28 -4.76
N ARG A 43 8.59 1.52 -5.20
CA ARG A 43 9.16 2.73 -4.58
C ARG A 43 8.27 3.35 -3.51
N LEU A 44 7.03 2.92 -3.37
CA LEU A 44 6.16 3.36 -2.29
C LEU A 44 6.69 2.81 -0.96
N HIS A 45 6.91 3.67 0.02
CA HIS A 45 7.52 3.25 1.27
C HIS A 45 6.53 2.55 2.19
N ALA A 46 5.27 3.00 2.19
CA ALA A 46 4.23 2.52 3.08
C ALA A 46 2.86 2.53 2.41
N TYR A 47 2.01 1.60 2.79
CA TYR A 47 0.57 1.61 2.53
C TYR A 47 -0.16 1.58 3.86
N LEU A 48 -0.93 2.62 4.14
CA LEU A 48 -1.77 2.71 5.34
C LEU A 48 -3.23 2.49 4.94
N PRO A 49 -3.88 1.43 5.46
CA PRO A 49 -5.26 1.12 5.13
C PRO A 49 -6.21 2.07 5.86
N GLY A 50 -6.95 2.89 5.11
CA GLY A 50 -7.90 3.83 5.70
C GLY A 50 -9.12 3.18 6.34
N TRP A 51 -9.40 1.91 6.01
CA TRP A 51 -10.46 1.12 6.66
C TRP A 51 -10.14 0.71 8.10
N GLU A 52 -8.89 0.80 8.54
CA GLU A 52 -8.48 0.63 9.93
C GLU A 52 -8.59 1.92 10.74
N VAL A 53 -8.80 3.06 10.07
CA VAL A 53 -8.90 4.36 10.72
C VAL A 53 -10.35 4.67 11.07
N ASP A 54 -10.59 5.00 12.34
CA ASP A 54 -11.92 5.41 12.79
C ASP A 54 -12.48 6.59 12.01
N VAL A 55 -13.76 6.51 11.65
CA VAL A 55 -14.45 7.62 10.99
C VAL A 55 -14.48 8.83 11.92
N ILE A 56 -14.08 9.99 11.38
CA ILE A 56 -14.08 11.25 12.13
C ILE A 56 -15.51 11.60 12.53
N ARG A 57 -15.77 11.70 13.84
CA ARG A 57 -17.07 12.04 14.43
C ARG A 57 -17.03 13.41 15.08
N GLY A 58 -18.21 14.01 15.25
CA GLY A 58 -18.32 15.34 15.86
C GLY A 58 -17.69 15.46 17.25
N GLU A 59 -17.72 14.39 18.03
CA GLU A 59 -17.09 14.31 19.36
C GLU A 59 -15.56 14.37 19.36
N MET A 60 -14.94 14.09 18.22
CA MET A 60 -13.47 14.18 18.07
C MET A 60 -12.98 15.62 17.89
N PHE A 61 -13.88 16.57 17.61
CA PHE A 61 -13.51 17.96 17.48
C PHE A 61 -13.47 18.63 18.86
N THR A 62 -12.32 19.23 19.18
CA THR A 62 -12.21 20.02 20.42
C THR A 62 -13.04 21.30 20.35
N SER A 63 -13.64 21.69 21.48
CA SER A 63 -14.22 23.02 21.65
C SER A 63 -13.23 24.04 22.24
N GLY A 64 -11.98 23.59 22.52
CA GLY A 64 -10.92 24.39 23.05
C GLY A 64 -10.05 25.05 21.97
N TYR A 65 -8.86 25.51 22.38
CA TYR A 65 -7.88 26.08 21.46
C TYR A 65 -7.26 24.99 20.60
N GLY A 66 -7.15 25.25 19.31
CA GLY A 66 -6.42 24.42 18.37
C GLY A 66 -4.92 24.77 18.33
N PHE A 67 -4.12 23.82 17.83
CA PHE A 67 -2.71 24.07 17.56
C PHE A 67 -2.56 24.91 16.28
N ILE A 68 -1.63 25.86 16.29
CA ILE A 68 -1.37 26.69 15.11
C ILE A 68 -0.67 25.84 14.05
N VAL A 69 -1.33 25.62 12.90
CA VAL A 69 -0.86 24.75 11.83
C VAL A 69 0.50 25.20 11.27
N ASP A 70 0.71 26.51 11.11
CA ASP A 70 1.99 27.04 10.63
C ASP A 70 3.15 26.72 11.57
N TYR A 71 2.90 26.77 12.89
CA TYR A 71 3.89 26.40 13.89
C TYR A 71 4.20 24.89 13.85
N LEU A 72 3.18 24.06 13.71
CA LEU A 72 3.36 22.62 13.51
C LEU A 72 4.18 22.32 12.26
N ALA A 73 3.89 23.01 11.16
CA ALA A 73 4.64 22.85 9.90
C ALA A 73 6.12 23.19 10.06
N GLU A 74 6.46 24.27 10.80
CA GLU A 74 7.86 24.64 11.09
C GLU A 74 8.56 23.63 12.00
N ILE A 75 7.86 23.06 13.01
CA ILE A 75 8.42 22.00 13.85
C ILE A 75 8.74 20.77 12.97
N LEU A 76 7.80 20.33 12.16
CA LEU A 76 8.00 19.16 11.29
C LEU A 76 9.12 19.39 10.27
N ARG A 77 9.22 20.63 9.75
CA ARG A 77 10.32 21.03 8.88
C ARG A 77 11.69 20.96 9.59
N HIS A 78 11.75 21.39 10.84
CA HIS A 78 12.96 21.30 11.65
C HIS A 78 13.35 19.84 11.90
N LEU A 79 12.40 19.02 12.37
CA LEU A 79 12.59 17.60 12.64
C LEU A 79 12.95 16.79 11.38
N ARG A 80 12.70 17.31 10.19
CA ARG A 80 13.05 16.63 8.93
C ARG A 80 14.53 16.32 8.82
N ASN A 81 15.40 17.15 9.40
CA ASN A 81 16.85 16.99 9.36
C ASN A 81 17.38 15.95 10.36
N ASP A 82 16.57 15.53 11.33
CA ASP A 82 16.95 14.53 12.29
C ASP A 82 16.82 13.14 11.68
N ASP A 83 17.81 12.29 11.87
CA ASP A 83 17.76 10.91 11.42
C ASP A 83 17.51 9.97 12.60
N LEU A 84 16.30 9.44 12.69
CA LEU A 84 15.87 8.46 13.69
C LEU A 84 15.68 7.07 13.10
N SER A 85 16.17 6.83 11.89
CA SER A 85 15.94 5.58 11.15
C SER A 85 16.56 4.35 11.81
N HIS A 86 17.57 4.50 12.66
CA HIS A 86 18.31 3.43 13.30
C HIS A 86 17.99 3.25 14.80
N VAL A 87 17.03 4.01 15.36
CA VAL A 87 16.68 3.94 16.80
C VAL A 87 16.27 2.54 17.22
N HIS A 88 15.54 1.81 16.37
CA HIS A 88 15.10 0.45 16.64
C HIS A 88 16.25 -0.59 16.67
N GLU A 89 17.40 -0.33 16.04
CA GLU A 89 18.50 -1.30 15.89
C GLU A 89 19.16 -1.69 17.22
N SER A 90 18.98 -0.86 18.26
CA SER A 90 19.43 -1.19 19.63
C SER A 90 18.66 -2.36 20.24
N HIS A 91 17.42 -2.59 19.81
CA HIS A 91 16.50 -3.59 20.39
C HIS A 91 16.05 -4.64 19.39
N PHE A 92 15.89 -4.26 18.09
CA PHE A 92 15.28 -5.09 17.07
C PHE A 92 16.12 -5.10 15.78
N LYS A 93 16.15 -6.26 15.11
CA LYS A 93 16.85 -6.42 13.82
C LYS A 93 15.88 -6.93 12.77
N LEU A 94 15.70 -6.15 11.71
CA LEU A 94 14.92 -6.57 10.54
C LEU A 94 15.59 -7.78 9.87
N SER A 95 14.78 -8.68 9.32
CA SER A 95 15.24 -9.85 8.57
C SER A 95 16.29 -9.49 7.52
N ALA A 96 17.32 -10.34 7.38
CA ALA A 96 18.33 -10.19 6.35
C ALA A 96 17.80 -10.54 4.93
N GLN A 97 16.63 -11.17 4.84
CA GLN A 97 16.01 -11.59 3.58
C GLN A 97 15.31 -10.45 2.84
N VAL A 98 14.99 -9.34 3.53
CA VAL A 98 14.37 -8.17 2.90
C VAL A 98 15.39 -7.44 2.01
N SER A 99 14.92 -6.90 0.89
CA SER A 99 15.75 -6.13 -0.02
C SER A 99 16.23 -4.81 0.62
N THR A 100 17.29 -4.21 0.06
CA THR A 100 17.75 -2.88 0.52
C THR A 100 16.64 -1.85 0.44
N ARG A 101 15.82 -1.90 -0.59
CA ARG A 101 14.69 -0.97 -0.76
C ARG A 101 13.62 -1.15 0.31
N ASP A 102 13.30 -2.39 0.68
CA ASP A 102 12.34 -2.67 1.74
C ASP A 102 12.86 -2.18 3.09
N ARG A 103 14.15 -2.42 3.36
CA ARG A 103 14.83 -1.91 4.57
C ARG A 103 14.79 -0.39 4.65
N ASP A 104 15.16 0.30 3.56
CA ASP A 104 15.12 1.75 3.49
C ASP A 104 13.71 2.30 3.71
N ALA A 105 12.69 1.62 3.17
CA ALA A 105 11.29 2.00 3.35
C ALA A 105 10.87 1.88 4.83
N VAL A 106 11.18 0.77 5.48
CA VAL A 106 10.89 0.55 6.92
C VAL A 106 11.62 1.60 7.77
N HIS A 107 12.91 1.82 7.53
CA HIS A 107 13.72 2.80 8.28
C HIS A 107 13.17 4.22 8.16
N LYS A 108 12.80 4.64 6.95
CA LYS A 108 12.23 5.98 6.71
C LYS A 108 10.86 6.14 7.36
N THR A 109 10.00 5.13 7.25
CA THR A 109 8.68 5.12 7.91
C THR A 109 8.85 5.18 9.42
N MET A 110 9.74 4.38 10.00
CA MET A 110 10.06 4.39 11.42
C MET A 110 10.55 5.77 11.89
N SER A 111 11.51 6.36 11.16
CA SER A 111 12.00 7.71 11.46
C SER A 111 10.89 8.75 11.42
N GLY A 112 9.97 8.65 10.46
CA GLY A 112 8.81 9.55 10.35
C GLY A 112 7.86 9.41 11.55
N LEU A 113 7.50 8.18 11.91
CA LEU A 113 6.61 7.90 13.04
C LEU A 113 7.21 8.39 14.37
N LEU A 114 8.50 8.12 14.64
CA LEU A 114 9.17 8.60 15.83
C LEU A 114 9.17 10.13 15.93
N LYS A 115 9.42 10.85 14.83
CA LYS A 115 9.40 12.31 14.80
C LYS A 115 8.01 12.88 15.09
N LEU A 116 6.97 12.21 14.65
CA LEU A 116 5.58 12.65 14.85
C LEU A 116 5.10 12.37 16.27
N LEU A 117 5.40 11.22 16.82
CA LEU A 117 4.83 10.75 18.08
C LEU A 117 5.75 11.00 19.27
N TYR A 118 7.05 10.91 19.06
CA TYR A 118 8.07 11.04 20.12
C TYR A 118 9.17 12.06 19.76
N PRO A 119 8.82 13.32 19.43
CA PRO A 119 9.80 14.32 19.01
C PRO A 119 10.84 14.65 20.09
N SER A 120 10.53 14.32 21.36
CA SER A 120 11.43 14.53 22.52
C SER A 120 12.35 13.34 22.79
N GLY A 121 12.23 12.23 22.07
CA GLY A 121 13.06 11.04 22.25
C GLY A 121 12.76 10.24 23.54
N ASN A 122 11.55 10.35 24.09
CA ASN A 122 11.18 9.73 25.36
C ASN A 122 10.40 8.40 25.20
N GLN A 123 10.56 7.72 24.06
CA GLN A 123 9.88 6.46 23.76
C GLN A 123 10.48 5.29 24.58
N SER A 124 9.61 4.41 25.04
CA SER A 124 9.97 3.13 25.63
C SER A 124 10.33 2.10 24.56
N GLU A 125 10.90 0.95 24.97
CA GLU A 125 11.21 -0.17 24.07
C GLU A 125 9.93 -0.74 23.44
N ASP A 126 8.85 -0.89 24.21
CA ASP A 126 7.56 -1.40 23.73
C ASP A 126 6.94 -0.46 22.67
N GLU A 127 7.02 0.86 22.89
CA GLU A 127 6.54 1.85 21.92
C GLU A 127 7.40 1.84 20.64
N VAL A 128 8.71 1.65 20.76
CA VAL A 128 9.59 1.47 19.58
C VAL A 128 9.21 0.21 18.83
N GLU A 129 8.91 -0.89 19.51
CA GLU A 129 8.49 -2.14 18.89
C GLU A 129 7.16 -2.00 18.14
N GLU A 130 6.17 -1.36 18.76
CA GLU A 130 4.87 -1.11 18.14
C GLU A 130 5.03 -0.30 16.82
N LEU A 131 5.79 0.77 16.84
CA LEU A 131 6.06 1.57 15.66
C LEU A 131 6.87 0.80 14.61
N PHE A 132 7.78 -0.06 15.05
CA PHE A 132 8.56 -0.90 14.14
C PHE A 132 7.70 -1.94 13.45
N LYS A 133 6.77 -2.59 14.15
CA LYS A 133 5.77 -3.49 13.58
C LYS A 133 4.93 -2.75 12.53
N LEU A 134 4.40 -1.58 12.86
CA LEU A 134 3.60 -0.78 11.94
C LEU A 134 4.39 -0.39 10.68
N ALA A 135 5.67 -0.01 10.82
CA ALA A 135 6.53 0.32 9.70
C ALA A 135 6.81 -0.89 8.79
N ILE A 136 7.02 -2.08 9.38
CA ILE A 136 7.20 -3.33 8.65
C ILE A 136 5.91 -3.72 7.94
N GLU A 137 4.78 -3.71 8.64
CA GLU A 137 3.47 -4.08 8.09
C GLU A 137 3.07 -3.20 6.91
N SER A 138 3.24 -1.89 7.04
CA SER A 138 2.91 -0.95 5.97
C SER A 138 3.75 -1.19 4.71
N ARG A 139 5.03 -1.59 4.85
CA ARG A 139 5.88 -1.97 3.72
C ARG A 139 5.56 -3.38 3.20
N LYS A 140 5.29 -4.34 4.09
CA LYS A 140 4.85 -5.69 3.71
C LYS A 140 3.62 -5.62 2.82
N ARG A 141 2.61 -4.81 3.18
CA ARG A 141 1.40 -4.60 2.38
C ARG A 141 1.73 -4.16 0.95
N VAL A 142 2.68 -3.25 0.77
CA VAL A 142 3.14 -2.85 -0.57
C VAL A 142 3.75 -4.04 -1.32
N LYS A 143 4.61 -4.81 -0.67
CA LYS A 143 5.31 -5.94 -1.32
C LYS A 143 4.38 -7.09 -1.67
N ASP A 144 3.44 -7.41 -0.81
CA ASP A 144 2.47 -8.47 -1.05
C ASP A 144 1.56 -8.12 -2.24
N GLN A 145 1.12 -6.86 -2.34
CA GLN A 145 0.34 -6.40 -3.49
C GLN A 145 1.20 -6.33 -4.76
N LEU A 146 2.47 -5.96 -4.65
CA LEU A 146 3.38 -5.95 -5.79
C LEU A 146 3.58 -7.36 -6.37
N ALA A 147 3.75 -8.37 -5.52
CA ALA A 147 3.86 -9.77 -5.95
C ALA A 147 2.58 -10.28 -6.64
N ARG A 148 1.41 -9.72 -6.29
CA ARG A 148 0.13 -10.01 -6.97
C ARG A 148 0.04 -9.36 -8.35
N ILE A 149 0.51 -8.11 -8.47
CA ILE A 149 0.46 -7.33 -9.72
C ILE A 149 1.50 -7.85 -10.72
N ASP A 150 2.67 -8.26 -10.24
CA ASP A 150 3.80 -8.66 -11.08
C ASP A 150 4.49 -9.91 -10.48
N SER A 151 4.24 -11.06 -11.08
CA SER A 151 4.77 -12.36 -10.64
C SER A 151 6.30 -12.48 -10.73
N THR A 152 6.99 -11.50 -11.29
CA THR A 152 8.48 -11.47 -11.29
C THR A 152 9.03 -11.02 -9.93
N TYR A 153 8.21 -10.42 -9.08
CA TYR A 153 8.59 -10.06 -7.72
C TYR A 153 8.37 -11.23 -6.77
N PRO A 154 9.39 -11.62 -5.99
CA PRO A 154 9.25 -12.72 -5.03
C PRO A 154 8.39 -12.30 -3.83
N GLU A 155 7.70 -13.28 -3.26
CA GLU A 155 7.14 -13.15 -1.92
C GLU A 155 8.28 -12.98 -0.90
N VAL A 156 8.07 -12.13 0.09
CA VAL A 156 9.06 -11.81 1.13
C VAL A 156 8.49 -12.10 2.50
N ASP A 157 9.18 -12.95 3.27
CA ASP A 157 8.87 -13.21 4.68
C ASP A 157 9.36 -12.04 5.56
N PHE A 158 8.44 -11.19 5.96
CA PHE A 158 8.74 -10.07 6.84
C PHE A 158 8.69 -10.51 8.31
N HIS A 159 9.84 -10.47 8.93
CA HIS A 159 10.01 -10.73 10.36
C HIS A 159 11.16 -9.90 10.93
N TYR A 160 11.19 -9.78 12.24
CA TYR A 160 12.32 -9.20 12.96
C TYR A 160 12.76 -10.08 14.11
N LEU A 161 13.95 -9.81 14.61
CA LEU A 161 14.53 -10.49 15.78
C LEU A 161 14.60 -9.48 16.91
N ARG A 162 14.13 -9.89 18.08
CA ARG A 162 14.34 -9.19 19.35
C ARG A 162 15.78 -9.38 19.84
N SER A 163 16.19 -8.56 20.80
CA SER A 163 17.52 -8.65 21.43
C SER A 163 17.81 -9.99 22.10
N ASP A 164 16.76 -10.70 22.55
CA ASP A 164 16.82 -12.05 23.13
C ASP A 164 16.94 -13.17 22.07
N GLY A 165 16.89 -12.81 20.78
CA GLY A 165 16.94 -13.74 19.64
C GLY A 165 15.59 -14.33 19.25
N GLN A 166 14.48 -13.93 19.90
CA GLN A 166 13.14 -14.35 19.50
C GLN A 166 12.80 -13.77 18.12
N LYS A 167 12.30 -14.64 17.24
CA LYS A 167 11.82 -14.25 15.91
C LYS A 167 10.33 -13.92 15.98
N GLU A 168 9.96 -12.70 15.54
CA GLU A 168 8.58 -12.25 15.43
C GLU A 168 8.22 -12.03 13.95
N ALA A 169 7.21 -12.76 13.47
CA ALA A 169 6.67 -12.57 12.14
C ALA A 169 5.69 -11.38 12.14
N VAL A 170 5.65 -10.64 11.05
CA VAL A 170 4.70 -9.55 10.86
C VAL A 170 3.72 -9.93 9.75
N THR A 171 2.44 -9.95 10.11
CA THR A 171 1.31 -10.17 9.21
C THR A 171 0.60 -8.84 8.93
N THR A 172 -0.14 -8.75 7.84
CA THR A 172 -1.05 -7.62 7.60
C THR A 172 -2.44 -7.97 8.12
N VAL A 173 -3.24 -6.96 8.46
CA VAL A 173 -4.62 -7.18 8.91
C VAL A 173 -5.43 -7.91 7.86
N GLU A 174 -5.23 -7.59 6.59
CA GLU A 174 -5.92 -8.27 5.49
C GLU A 174 -5.55 -9.75 5.38
N GLU A 175 -4.31 -10.12 5.71
CA GLU A 175 -3.86 -11.51 5.75
C GLU A 175 -4.53 -12.27 6.90
N GLU A 176 -4.71 -11.63 8.04
CA GLU A 176 -5.35 -12.23 9.22
C GLU A 176 -6.87 -12.34 9.07
N GLU A 177 -7.52 -11.30 8.56
CA GLU A 177 -8.98 -11.27 8.41
C GLU A 177 -9.48 -12.08 7.22
N PHE A 178 -8.71 -12.12 6.11
CA PHE A 178 -9.11 -12.74 4.87
C PHE A 178 -8.08 -13.75 4.33
N PRO A 179 -7.59 -14.71 5.14
CA PRO A 179 -6.54 -15.64 4.72
C PRO A 179 -6.92 -16.46 3.48
N GLN A 180 -8.22 -16.76 3.31
CA GLN A 180 -8.73 -17.51 2.16
C GLN A 180 -8.61 -16.76 0.82
N PHE A 181 -8.52 -15.43 0.84
CA PHE A 181 -8.34 -14.60 -0.36
C PHE A 181 -6.89 -14.16 -0.53
N TYR A 182 -6.15 -14.06 0.56
CA TYR A 182 -4.77 -13.59 0.55
C TYR A 182 -3.84 -14.59 -0.16
N HIS A 183 -4.01 -15.89 0.08
CA HIS A 183 -3.16 -16.96 -0.47
C HIS A 183 -3.69 -17.62 -1.75
N LEU A 184 -4.91 -17.33 -2.20
CA LEU A 184 -5.53 -17.99 -3.36
C LEU A 184 -4.81 -17.71 -4.69
N GLN A 185 -4.13 -16.59 -4.83
CA GLN A 185 -3.46 -16.24 -6.11
C GLN A 185 -2.14 -16.99 -6.29
N THR A 186 -1.46 -17.39 -5.24
CA THR A 186 -0.25 -18.22 -5.32
C THR A 186 -0.54 -19.58 -5.94
N SER A 187 -1.75 -20.13 -5.73
CA SER A 187 -2.15 -21.43 -6.26
C SER A 187 -2.58 -21.39 -7.74
N GLN A 188 -3.15 -20.28 -8.21
CA GLN A 188 -3.56 -20.14 -9.62
C GLN A 188 -2.37 -19.87 -10.55
N ASN A 189 -1.39 -19.09 -10.13
CA ASN A 189 -0.18 -18.86 -10.92
C ASN A 189 0.66 -20.12 -11.13
N ASN A 190 0.55 -21.11 -10.24
CA ASN A 190 1.21 -22.42 -10.40
C ASN A 190 0.44 -23.40 -11.30
N ALA A 191 -0.87 -23.17 -11.53
CA ALA A 191 -1.69 -24.02 -12.39
C ALA A 191 -1.65 -23.57 -13.87
N ASP A 192 -1.57 -22.27 -14.12
CA ASP A 192 -1.53 -21.72 -15.49
C ASP A 192 -0.14 -21.84 -16.16
N GLY A 193 0.93 -22.00 -15.38
CA GLY A 193 2.29 -22.22 -15.87
C GLY A 193 2.56 -23.63 -16.43
N ALA A 194 1.64 -24.57 -16.29
CA ALA A 194 1.83 -25.97 -16.69
C ALA A 194 1.11 -26.39 -17.99
N SER A 195 0.42 -25.47 -18.68
CA SER A 195 -0.38 -25.82 -19.88
C SER A 195 -0.25 -24.78 -21.00
N GLU A 196 0.93 -24.67 -21.62
CA GLU A 196 1.03 -24.25 -23.03
C GLU A 196 2.31 -24.80 -23.66
N ALA A 197 2.23 -26.07 -24.04
CA ALA A 197 3.06 -26.59 -25.12
C ALA A 197 2.35 -26.26 -26.45
N ARG A 198 2.95 -25.36 -27.23
CA ARG A 198 2.53 -25.02 -28.60
C ARG A 198 2.60 -26.24 -29.52
N PRO A 199 1.68 -26.37 -30.46
CA PRO A 199 1.99 -26.87 -31.79
C PRO A 199 2.14 -25.71 -32.78
N GLU A 200 3.19 -25.78 -33.56
CA GLU A 200 3.43 -24.95 -34.74
C GLU A 200 2.48 -25.35 -35.88
N GLU A 201 2.24 -24.37 -36.74
CA GLU A 201 2.02 -24.42 -38.19
C GLU A 201 0.73 -23.76 -38.69
N GLY A 202 0.92 -22.87 -39.68
CA GLY A 202 -0.11 -22.52 -40.65
C GLY A 202 -0.11 -21.05 -41.12
N ARG A 203 0.82 -20.76 -42.00
CA ARG A 203 0.86 -19.55 -42.84
C ARG A 203 -0.32 -19.54 -43.84
N CYS A 204 -1.10 -18.45 -43.93
CA CYS A 204 -1.59 -17.94 -45.22
C CYS A 204 -2.16 -16.53 -45.13
N SER A 205 -1.87 -15.82 -46.14
CA SER A 205 -2.09 -14.45 -46.64
C SER A 205 -3.55 -14.04 -46.88
N GLY A 206 -3.80 -12.71 -46.79
CA GLY A 206 -4.69 -12.02 -47.75
C GLY A 206 -5.70 -11.05 -47.15
N GLU A 207 -5.46 -9.72 -47.39
CA GLU A 207 -6.37 -8.64 -47.82
C GLU A 207 -7.81 -8.58 -47.26
N SER A 208 -8.39 -7.52 -46.83
CA SER A 208 -8.54 -6.15 -47.42
C SER A 208 -9.33 -5.23 -46.47
N VAL A 209 -9.10 -3.94 -46.63
CA VAL A 209 -9.70 -2.73 -46.07
C VAL A 209 -11.22 -2.65 -46.27
N THR A 210 -11.97 -2.14 -45.29
CA THR A 210 -13.07 -1.19 -45.48
C THR A 210 -13.32 -0.33 -44.26
N GLU A 211 -13.23 0.93 -44.49
CA GLU A 211 -13.54 2.09 -43.66
C GLU A 211 -15.06 2.37 -43.69
N VAL A 212 -15.71 2.65 -42.54
CA VAL A 212 -16.96 3.43 -42.49
C VAL A 212 -17.06 4.20 -41.19
N THR A 213 -17.13 5.51 -41.26
CA THR A 213 -17.38 6.52 -40.23
C THR A 213 -18.89 6.86 -40.11
N PRO A 214 -19.34 7.89 -39.31
CA PRO A 214 -20.03 7.68 -38.02
C PRO A 214 -21.52 8.12 -38.07
N GLY A 215 -22.29 7.75 -37.06
CA GLY A 215 -23.68 8.19 -36.89
C GLY A 215 -23.98 8.68 -35.48
N THR A 216 -24.23 9.97 -35.40
CA THR A 216 -24.75 10.76 -34.26
C THR A 216 -26.21 10.42 -33.96
N THR A 217 -26.61 10.24 -32.67
CA THR A 217 -27.95 10.65 -32.15
C THR A 217 -27.97 10.68 -30.63
N GLU A 218 -28.31 11.80 -30.05
CA GLU A 218 -28.84 12.06 -28.70
C GLU A 218 -30.37 12.03 -28.70
N PRO A 219 -31.08 12.32 -27.57
CA PRO A 219 -31.06 11.81 -26.19
C PRO A 219 -32.43 11.23 -25.74
N GLY A 220 -32.47 10.51 -24.62
CA GLY A 220 -33.74 10.04 -24.03
C GLY A 220 -33.68 9.77 -22.53
N SER A 221 -34.27 10.70 -21.77
CA SER A 221 -34.97 10.62 -20.46
C SER A 221 -34.70 9.49 -19.48
N ALA A 222 -34.34 9.88 -18.27
CA ALA A 222 -34.35 9.11 -17.03
C ALA A 222 -35.75 8.57 -16.64
N PRO A 223 -35.82 7.44 -15.91
CA PRO A 223 -36.41 7.52 -14.58
C PRO A 223 -35.83 6.54 -13.52
N GLY A 224 -36.04 6.87 -12.25
CA GLY A 224 -36.20 5.89 -11.17
C GLY A 224 -34.99 5.69 -10.25
N ARG A 225 -34.94 6.51 -9.21
CA ARG A 225 -34.08 6.38 -8.04
C ARG A 225 -34.50 5.17 -7.22
N THR A 226 -33.75 4.07 -7.29
CA THR A 226 -33.84 2.97 -6.34
C THR A 226 -32.65 3.12 -5.40
N THR A 227 -32.94 3.33 -4.11
CA THR A 227 -31.96 3.34 -3.03
C THR A 227 -31.38 1.94 -2.88
N GLN A 228 -30.22 1.70 -3.49
CA GLN A 228 -29.34 0.61 -3.11
C GLN A 228 -28.40 1.15 -2.05
N THR A 229 -28.33 0.46 -0.92
CA THR A 229 -27.28 0.65 0.09
C THR A 229 -25.94 0.48 -0.58
N GLU A 230 -25.20 1.59 -0.72
CA GLU A 230 -23.82 1.58 -1.21
C GLU A 230 -22.97 0.72 -0.26
N PRO A 231 -22.12 -0.18 -0.79
CA PRO A 231 -21.10 -0.83 0.02
C PRO A 231 -20.13 0.24 0.54
N GLU A 232 -19.76 0.14 1.82
CA GLU A 232 -18.78 1.04 2.43
C GLU A 232 -17.49 1.02 1.61
N ALA A 233 -17.19 2.13 0.96
CA ALA A 233 -15.95 2.34 0.23
C ALA A 233 -14.80 2.47 1.23
N GLY A 234 -13.73 1.71 1.05
CA GLY A 234 -12.51 1.83 1.84
C GLY A 234 -11.72 3.08 1.48
N HIS A 235 -10.97 3.59 2.42
CA HIS A 235 -9.99 4.67 2.19
C HIS A 235 -8.57 4.10 2.15
N PHE A 236 -7.64 4.78 1.52
CA PHE A 236 -6.24 4.41 1.52
C PHE A 236 -5.32 5.63 1.57
N VAL A 237 -4.10 5.43 2.09
CA VAL A 237 -3.00 6.42 2.11
C VAL A 237 -1.70 5.72 1.75
N PHE A 238 -0.95 6.27 0.81
CA PHE A 238 0.35 5.76 0.41
C PHE A 238 1.46 6.79 0.63
#